data_1755c07d3e13e3bcdd9417f33f6ec5cb
#
_entry.id   1755c07d3e13e3bcdd9417f33f6ec5cb
#
_cell.length_a   1.000
_cell.length_b   1.000
_cell.length_c   1.000
_cell.angle_alpha   90.00
_cell.angle_beta   90.00
_cell.angle_gamma   90.00
#
_symmetry.space_group_name_H-M   'P 1'
#
loop_
_entity.id
_entity.type
_entity.pdbx_description
1 polymer ?
#
loop_
_entity_poly.entity_id
_entity_poly.type
_entity_poly.pdbx_seq_one_letter_code
_entity_poly.pdbx_strand_id
1 'polypeptide(L)'
;HACLNEISLKVPDEGDYGAAFIFLSKDSELYEHEKNIITEVLKEESLELLGWRKIPVNSKILGKASSESEPNMEQLFVKRPSDIDRGLAFERKLYVVRRIISHRLRFSSDDPDVSFHFSSFSSKTMTYKGMLTTEQLSDYFPDLSDPLMESALALTHSRFSTNTFPSWHR
;
A
#
# COMPACT_ATOMS: atom_id res chain seq x y z
N HIS A 1 12.89 3.62 7.05
CA HIS A 1 14.19 3.73 6.32
C HIS A 1 14.74 2.37 5.84
N ALA A 2 14.58 1.28 6.60
CA ALA A 2 15.11 -0.05 6.23
C ALA A 2 14.64 -0.52 4.83
N CYS A 3 13.34 -0.53 4.61
CA CYS A 3 12.73 -0.94 3.33
C CYS A 3 13.21 -0.14 2.12
N LEU A 4 13.70 1.07 2.34
CA LEU A 4 14.12 2.00 1.28
C LEU A 4 15.57 1.81 0.88
N ASN A 5 16.40 1.34 1.81
CA ASN A 5 17.79 0.99 1.52
C ASN A 5 17.89 -0.19 0.55
N GLU A 6 16.93 -1.13 0.59
CA GLU A 6 16.87 -2.27 -0.32
C GLU A 6 16.70 -1.88 -1.79
N ILE A 7 16.03 -0.77 -2.05
CA ILE A 7 15.75 -0.30 -3.42
C ILE A 7 16.65 0.86 -3.87
N SER A 8 17.73 1.14 -3.12
CA SER A 8 18.70 2.22 -3.43
C SER A 8 18.04 3.59 -3.59
N LEU A 9 16.87 3.81 -2.99
CA LEU A 9 16.19 5.10 -3.03
C LEU A 9 16.84 6.07 -2.03
N LYS A 10 17.25 7.24 -2.53
CA LYS A 10 17.62 8.36 -1.68
C LYS A 10 16.37 8.93 -1.05
N VAL A 11 16.09 8.51 0.18
CA VAL A 11 14.89 8.89 0.91
C VAL A 11 15.04 10.28 1.50
N PRO A 12 14.03 11.15 1.36
CA PRO A 12 13.97 12.40 2.09
C PRO A 12 13.90 12.18 3.61
N ASP A 13 14.04 13.27 4.37
CA ASP A 13 13.88 13.24 5.83
C ASP A 13 12.47 12.80 6.24
N GLU A 14 12.34 12.37 7.49
CA GLU A 14 11.05 12.02 8.07
C GLU A 14 10.06 13.20 7.96
N GLY A 15 8.85 12.89 7.51
CA GLY A 15 7.79 13.87 7.22
C GLY A 15 7.88 14.53 5.84
N ASP A 16 8.94 14.30 5.06
CA ASP A 16 9.09 14.81 3.70
C ASP A 16 8.77 13.77 2.61
N TYR A 17 8.29 12.60 3.01
CA TYR A 17 7.76 11.60 2.09
C TYR A 17 6.53 10.91 2.67
N GLY A 18 5.70 10.38 1.79
CA GLY A 18 4.58 9.50 2.12
C GLY A 18 4.81 8.12 1.53
N ALA A 19 4.30 7.11 2.23
CA ALA A 19 4.34 5.72 1.78
C ALA A 19 2.93 5.14 1.69
N ALA A 20 2.64 4.48 0.58
CA ALA A 20 1.42 3.70 0.42
C ALA A 20 1.71 2.21 0.49
N PHE A 21 0.77 1.44 1.03
CA PHE A 21 0.69 -0.01 0.88
C PHE A 21 -0.50 -0.31 -0.03
N ILE A 22 -0.24 -0.95 -1.18
CA ILE A 22 -1.21 -1.09 -2.26
C ILE A 22 -1.35 -2.55 -2.65
N PHE A 23 -2.58 -2.99 -2.85
CA PHE A 23 -2.92 -4.24 -3.54
C PHE A 23 -3.18 -3.91 -5.01
N LEU A 24 -2.51 -4.65 -5.90
CA LEU A 24 -2.58 -4.52 -7.34
C LEU A 24 -3.01 -5.85 -7.96
N SER A 25 -3.51 -5.80 -9.18
CA SER A 25 -3.94 -6.98 -9.92
C SER A 25 -2.80 -7.98 -10.13
N LYS A 26 -3.12 -9.28 -10.21
CA LYS A 26 -2.20 -10.32 -10.69
C LYS A 26 -2.20 -10.43 -12.22
N ASP A 27 -3.25 -9.94 -12.88
CA ASP A 27 -3.27 -9.82 -14.33
C ASP A 27 -2.26 -8.77 -14.78
N SER A 28 -1.42 -9.10 -15.74
CA SER A 28 -0.30 -8.25 -16.15
C SER A 28 -0.75 -6.96 -16.86
N GLU A 29 -1.83 -7.01 -17.63
CA GLU A 29 -2.34 -5.83 -18.35
C GLU A 29 -3.01 -4.87 -17.37
N LEU A 30 -3.83 -5.40 -16.46
CA LEU A 30 -4.46 -4.62 -15.40
C LEU A 30 -3.42 -4.04 -14.43
N TYR A 31 -2.40 -4.79 -14.06
CA TYR A 31 -1.30 -4.31 -13.21
C TYR A 31 -0.61 -3.08 -13.80
N GLU A 32 -0.22 -3.14 -15.08
CA GLU A 32 0.41 -2.01 -15.75
C GLU A 32 -0.58 -0.84 -15.90
N HIS A 33 -1.82 -1.09 -16.19
CA HIS A 33 -2.87 -0.07 -16.27
C HIS A 33 -3.05 0.65 -14.92
N GLU A 34 -3.13 -0.10 -13.81
CA GLU A 34 -3.24 0.44 -12.45
C GLU A 34 -2.05 1.34 -12.11
N LYS A 35 -0.82 0.90 -12.41
CA LYS A 35 0.40 1.69 -12.16
C LYS A 35 0.47 2.96 -13.02
N ASN A 36 0.03 2.89 -14.26
CA ASN A 36 -0.04 4.05 -15.14
C ASN A 36 -1.01 5.11 -14.61
N ILE A 37 -2.23 4.73 -14.25
CA ILE A 37 -3.22 5.65 -13.65
C ILE A 37 -2.69 6.27 -12.36
N ILE A 38 -2.05 5.48 -11.49
CA ILE A 38 -1.45 6.00 -10.26
C ILE A 38 -0.41 7.07 -10.60
N THR A 39 0.49 6.78 -11.53
CA THR A 39 1.57 7.68 -11.92
C THR A 39 1.04 8.97 -12.56
N GLU A 40 0.01 8.88 -13.39
CA GLU A 40 -0.67 10.04 -13.98
C GLU A 40 -1.29 10.94 -12.90
N VAL A 41 -2.04 10.35 -11.97
CA VAL A 41 -2.66 11.13 -10.88
C VAL A 41 -1.61 11.77 -9.98
N LEU A 42 -0.53 11.07 -9.65
CA LEU A 42 0.57 11.66 -8.88
C LEU A 42 1.14 12.90 -9.57
N LYS A 43 1.34 12.82 -10.88
CA LYS A 43 1.84 13.93 -11.69
C LYS A 43 0.85 15.11 -11.74
N GLU A 44 -0.44 14.83 -11.98
CA GLU A 44 -1.51 15.85 -12.00
C GLU A 44 -1.61 16.58 -10.65
N GLU A 45 -1.44 15.83 -9.56
CA GLU A 45 -1.51 16.31 -8.18
C GLU A 45 -0.16 16.84 -7.64
N SER A 46 0.85 16.99 -8.51
CA SER A 46 2.18 17.54 -8.18
C SER A 46 2.91 16.75 -7.07
N LEU A 47 2.71 15.44 -7.00
CA LEU A 47 3.45 14.54 -6.14
C LEU A 47 4.56 13.85 -6.93
N GLU A 48 5.81 14.07 -6.54
CA GLU A 48 6.97 13.40 -7.14
C GLU A 48 7.00 11.93 -6.70
N LEU A 49 6.94 11.01 -7.66
CA LEU A 49 7.13 9.58 -7.43
C LEU A 49 8.61 9.32 -7.11
N LEU A 50 8.90 8.82 -5.91
CA LEU A 50 10.25 8.41 -5.52
C LEU A 50 10.57 6.99 -5.97
N GLY A 51 9.59 6.09 -5.94
CA GLY A 51 9.75 4.73 -6.42
C GLY A 51 8.73 3.74 -5.87
N TRP A 52 8.92 2.49 -6.30
CA TRP A 52 8.11 1.34 -5.94
C TRP A 52 8.97 0.27 -5.28
N ARG A 53 8.40 -0.45 -4.32
CA ARG A 53 8.99 -1.63 -3.70
C ARG A 53 7.99 -2.76 -3.68
N LYS A 54 8.35 -3.90 -4.24
CA LYS A 54 7.56 -5.12 -4.06
C LYS A 54 7.69 -5.58 -2.60
N ILE A 55 6.55 -5.82 -1.94
CA ILE A 55 6.54 -6.30 -0.56
C ILE A 55 6.89 -7.78 -0.55
N PRO A 56 7.89 -8.21 0.23
CA PRO A 56 8.19 -9.62 0.38
C PRO A 56 7.05 -10.30 1.14
N VAL A 57 6.56 -11.41 0.58
CA VAL A 57 5.49 -12.22 1.17
C VAL A 57 5.82 -13.71 1.08
N ASN A 58 5.38 -14.47 2.08
CA ASN A 58 5.49 -15.94 2.10
C ASN A 58 4.13 -16.57 1.75
N SER A 59 3.80 -16.60 0.47
CA SER A 59 2.53 -17.15 -0.04
C SER A 59 2.34 -18.64 0.27
N LYS A 60 3.42 -19.38 0.62
CA LYS A 60 3.36 -20.83 0.89
C LYS A 60 2.54 -21.20 2.12
N ILE A 61 2.35 -20.29 3.04
CA ILE A 61 1.60 -20.53 4.29
C ILE A 61 0.10 -20.25 4.15
N LEU A 62 -0.33 -19.71 3.00
CA LEU A 62 -1.72 -19.36 2.77
C LEU A 62 -2.61 -20.61 2.60
N GLY A 63 -3.81 -20.54 3.13
CA GLY A 63 -4.87 -21.48 2.78
C GLY A 63 -5.35 -21.28 1.33
N LYS A 64 -6.03 -22.28 0.77
CA LYS A 64 -6.44 -22.32 -0.64
C LYS A 64 -7.19 -21.03 -1.07
N ALA A 65 -8.22 -20.62 -0.33
CA ALA A 65 -9.01 -19.46 -0.68
C ALA A 65 -8.21 -18.13 -0.66
N SER A 66 -7.31 -17.97 0.33
CA SER A 66 -6.43 -16.80 0.41
C SER A 66 -5.41 -16.77 -0.73
N SER A 67 -4.86 -17.93 -1.10
CA SER A 67 -3.85 -18.04 -2.16
C SER A 67 -4.43 -17.78 -3.55
N GLU A 68 -5.66 -18.25 -3.82
CA GLU A 68 -6.35 -18.04 -5.10
C GLU A 68 -6.65 -16.57 -5.39
N SER A 69 -6.94 -15.79 -4.34
CA SER A 69 -7.31 -14.36 -4.44
C SER A 69 -6.21 -13.41 -3.95
N GLU A 70 -5.01 -13.90 -3.66
CA GLU A 70 -3.87 -13.09 -3.22
C GLU A 70 -3.50 -12.04 -4.27
N PRO A 71 -3.44 -10.73 -3.94
CA PRO A 71 -3.05 -9.70 -4.88
C PRO A 71 -1.52 -9.57 -4.99
N ASN A 72 -1.04 -8.83 -5.99
CA ASN A 72 0.29 -8.25 -5.92
C ASN A 72 0.33 -7.15 -4.87
N MET A 73 1.39 -7.11 -4.06
CA MET A 73 1.53 -6.13 -2.99
C MET A 73 2.77 -5.29 -3.19
N GLU A 74 2.57 -3.98 -3.26
CA GLU A 74 3.67 -3.03 -3.42
C GLU A 74 3.56 -1.85 -2.47
N GLN A 75 4.70 -1.28 -2.14
CA GLN A 75 4.82 0.03 -1.54
C GLN A 75 5.13 1.06 -2.61
N LEU A 76 4.47 2.19 -2.52
CA LEU A 76 4.69 3.38 -3.33
C LEU A 76 5.21 4.48 -2.42
N PHE A 77 6.29 5.15 -2.84
CA PHE A 77 6.88 6.27 -2.11
C PHE A 77 6.76 7.55 -2.92
N VAL A 78 6.28 8.62 -2.27
CA VAL A 78 6.11 9.93 -2.89
C VAL A 78 6.76 11.01 -2.02
N LYS A 79 7.34 12.02 -2.66
CA LYS A 79 7.93 13.17 -1.98
C LYS A 79 6.87 14.21 -1.63
N ARG A 80 7.01 14.82 -0.48
CA ARG A 80 6.16 15.97 -0.09
C ARG A 80 6.50 17.18 -0.97
N PRO A 81 5.49 17.85 -1.57
CA PRO A 81 5.69 19.13 -2.26
C PRO A 81 6.21 20.21 -1.29
N SER A 82 7.09 21.07 -1.79
CA SER A 82 7.72 22.10 -0.94
C SER A 82 6.75 23.18 -0.44
N ASP A 83 5.63 23.37 -1.14
CA ASP A 83 4.54 24.32 -0.82
C ASP A 83 3.48 23.75 0.13
N ILE A 84 3.63 22.49 0.56
CA ILE A 84 2.74 21.81 1.52
C ILE A 84 3.50 21.59 2.83
N ASP A 85 2.94 22.04 3.95
CA ASP A 85 3.51 21.85 5.27
C ASP A 85 3.53 20.36 5.67
N ARG A 86 4.55 19.99 6.48
CA ARG A 86 4.62 18.67 7.12
C ARG A 86 3.40 18.42 8.02
N GLY A 87 3.11 17.17 8.28
CA GLY A 87 2.06 16.76 9.19
C GLY A 87 0.68 16.80 8.55
N LEU A 88 -0.30 17.47 9.16
CA LEU A 88 -1.71 17.33 8.76
C LEU A 88 -2.01 17.83 7.34
N ALA A 89 -1.30 18.86 6.87
CA ALA A 89 -1.48 19.36 5.51
C ALA A 89 -1.07 18.31 4.48
N PHE A 90 0.09 17.65 4.68
CA PHE A 90 0.54 16.58 3.81
C PHE A 90 -0.33 15.32 3.91
N GLU A 91 -0.78 14.94 5.12
CA GLU A 91 -1.72 13.82 5.29
C GLU A 91 -3.03 14.04 4.51
N ARG A 92 -3.58 15.27 4.53
CA ARG A 92 -4.76 15.62 3.75
C ARG A 92 -4.52 15.49 2.24
N LYS A 93 -3.35 15.94 1.77
CA LYS A 93 -2.95 15.76 0.35
C LYS A 93 -2.88 14.30 -0.05
N LEU A 94 -2.22 13.46 0.75
CA LEU A 94 -2.14 12.02 0.52
C LEU A 94 -3.53 11.36 0.51
N TYR A 95 -4.41 11.77 1.44
CA TYR A 95 -5.79 11.29 1.47
C TYR A 95 -6.57 11.64 0.20
N VAL A 96 -6.48 12.90 -0.27
CA VAL A 96 -7.16 13.35 -1.49
C VAL A 96 -6.66 12.56 -2.69
N VAL A 97 -5.34 12.45 -2.87
CA VAL A 97 -4.73 11.71 -3.97
C VAL A 97 -5.14 10.23 -3.95
N ARG A 98 -5.12 9.58 -2.77
CA ARG A 98 -5.64 8.22 -2.59
C ARG A 98 -7.08 8.10 -3.08
N ARG A 99 -7.95 9.08 -2.76
CA ARG A 99 -9.37 9.07 -3.18
C ARG A 99 -9.52 9.25 -4.68
N ILE A 100 -8.75 10.13 -5.30
CA ILE A 100 -8.76 10.35 -6.75
C ILE A 100 -8.34 9.08 -7.48
N ILE A 101 -7.21 8.46 -7.09
CA ILE A 101 -6.73 7.21 -7.68
C ILE A 101 -7.80 6.11 -7.55
N SER A 102 -8.31 5.90 -6.33
CA SER A 102 -9.31 4.85 -6.07
C SER A 102 -10.60 5.06 -6.87
N HIS A 103 -10.99 6.32 -7.07
CA HIS A 103 -12.17 6.66 -7.89
C HIS A 103 -11.89 6.38 -9.36
N ARG A 104 -10.76 6.87 -9.89
CA ARG A 104 -10.39 6.70 -11.30
C ARG A 104 -10.28 5.23 -11.68
N LEU A 105 -9.61 4.41 -10.86
CA LEU A 105 -9.48 2.98 -11.08
C LEU A 105 -10.82 2.24 -11.03
N ARG A 106 -11.70 2.61 -10.11
CA ARG A 106 -13.04 2.00 -10.03
C ARG A 106 -13.90 2.25 -11.28
N PHE A 107 -13.74 3.40 -11.91
CA PHE A 107 -14.53 3.78 -13.09
C PHE A 107 -13.82 3.51 -14.42
N SER A 108 -12.56 3.09 -14.41
CA SER A 108 -11.82 2.67 -15.61
C SER A 108 -11.96 1.18 -15.92
N SER A 109 -12.53 0.40 -15.01
CA SER A 109 -12.75 -1.04 -15.17
C SER A 109 -14.24 -1.36 -15.12
N ASP A 110 -14.73 -2.13 -16.10
CA ASP A 110 -16.07 -2.71 -16.09
C ASP A 110 -16.18 -3.91 -15.12
N ASP A 111 -15.06 -4.32 -14.49
CA ASP A 111 -15.01 -5.42 -13.55
C ASP A 111 -15.38 -4.95 -12.14
N PRO A 112 -16.50 -5.44 -11.56
CA PRO A 112 -16.89 -5.12 -10.19
C PRO A 112 -15.91 -5.67 -9.12
N ASP A 113 -15.07 -6.63 -9.48
CA ASP A 113 -14.08 -7.27 -8.60
C ASP A 113 -12.66 -6.70 -8.79
N VAL A 114 -12.55 -5.41 -9.13
CA VAL A 114 -11.25 -4.73 -9.21
C VAL A 114 -10.43 -5.01 -7.96
N SER A 115 -9.30 -5.70 -8.15
CA SER A 115 -8.40 -6.12 -7.07
C SER A 115 -7.64 -4.98 -6.40
N PHE A 116 -7.72 -3.77 -6.97
CA PHE A 116 -7.03 -2.58 -6.50
C PHE A 116 -7.52 -2.11 -5.13
N HIS A 117 -6.58 -1.92 -4.20
CA HIS A 117 -6.90 -1.37 -2.89
C HIS A 117 -5.69 -0.70 -2.23
N PHE A 118 -5.90 0.48 -1.65
CA PHE A 118 -4.95 1.06 -0.71
C PHE A 118 -5.20 0.52 0.70
N SER A 119 -4.27 -0.22 1.26
CA SER A 119 -4.27 -0.55 2.69
C SER A 119 -3.96 0.70 3.53
N SER A 120 -2.95 1.47 3.12
CA SER A 120 -2.61 2.77 3.71
C SER A 120 -1.99 3.71 2.67
N PHE A 121 -2.02 5.02 2.93
CA PHE A 121 -1.21 6.03 2.25
C PHE A 121 -1.03 7.20 3.21
N SER A 122 0.14 7.31 3.83
CA SER A 122 0.42 8.25 4.91
C SER A 122 1.91 8.55 5.02
N SER A 123 2.25 9.70 5.61
CA SER A 123 3.63 10.02 6.01
C SER A 123 3.98 9.54 7.42
N LYS A 124 3.02 8.95 8.15
CA LYS A 124 3.16 8.60 9.56
C LYS A 124 2.89 7.13 9.88
N THR A 125 2.01 6.50 9.12
CA THR A 125 1.53 5.15 9.42
C THR A 125 1.59 4.25 8.20
N MET A 126 1.85 2.96 8.44
CA MET A 126 1.76 1.91 7.43
C MET A 126 0.87 0.80 7.95
N THR A 127 -0.03 0.28 7.10
CA THR A 127 -0.94 -0.79 7.46
C THR A 127 -0.62 -2.04 6.66
N TYR A 128 -0.09 -3.05 7.32
CA TYR A 128 -0.03 -4.41 6.81
C TYR A 128 -1.35 -5.11 7.10
N LYS A 129 -2.00 -5.62 6.08
CA LYS A 129 -3.22 -6.41 6.25
C LYS A 129 -3.26 -7.54 5.22
N GLY A 130 -4.04 -8.57 5.53
CA GLY A 130 -4.21 -9.70 4.62
C GLY A 130 -5.35 -10.60 5.05
N MET A 131 -5.72 -11.54 4.18
CA MET A 131 -6.65 -12.62 4.48
C MET A 131 -5.89 -13.76 5.18
N LEU A 132 -5.53 -13.50 6.45
CA LEU A 132 -4.59 -14.29 7.26
C LEU A 132 -5.24 -14.63 8.61
N THR A 133 -4.76 -15.71 9.24
CA THR A 133 -4.96 -15.89 10.67
C THR A 133 -3.96 -15.02 11.45
N THR A 134 -4.22 -14.84 12.75
CA THR A 134 -3.35 -14.01 13.60
C THR A 134 -1.91 -14.54 13.63
N GLU A 135 -1.74 -15.85 13.66
CA GLU A 135 -0.44 -16.51 13.71
C GLU A 135 0.33 -16.39 12.39
N GLN A 136 -0.38 -16.24 11.28
CA GLN A 136 0.24 -16.13 9.95
C GLN A 136 0.83 -14.74 9.65
N LEU A 137 0.45 -13.71 10.40
CA LEU A 137 0.76 -12.33 10.03
C LEU A 137 2.28 -12.06 9.90
N SER A 138 3.05 -12.42 10.91
CA SER A 138 4.51 -12.25 10.93
C SER A 138 5.23 -13.19 9.97
N ASP A 139 4.70 -14.40 9.79
CA ASP A 139 5.30 -15.40 8.90
C ASP A 139 5.01 -15.08 7.42
N TYR A 140 3.87 -14.43 7.16
CA TYR A 140 3.48 -14.01 5.82
C TYR A 140 4.22 -12.75 5.37
N PHE A 141 4.40 -11.77 6.27
CA PHE A 141 5.13 -10.54 6.00
C PHE A 141 6.49 -10.52 6.71
N PRO A 142 7.57 -10.98 6.05
CA PRO A 142 8.93 -10.95 6.64
C PRO A 142 9.36 -9.57 7.13
N ASP A 143 8.86 -8.49 6.51
CA ASP A 143 9.10 -7.11 6.95
C ASP A 143 8.76 -6.89 8.43
N LEU A 144 7.71 -7.54 8.95
CA LEU A 144 7.28 -7.38 10.34
C LEU A 144 8.21 -8.04 11.36
N SER A 145 9.12 -8.90 10.88
CA SER A 145 10.16 -9.56 11.68
C SER A 145 11.55 -8.97 11.45
N ASP A 146 11.67 -7.94 10.59
CA ASP A 146 12.95 -7.26 10.34
C ASP A 146 13.32 -6.39 11.55
N PRO A 147 14.52 -6.57 12.17
CA PRO A 147 14.99 -5.74 13.28
C PRO A 147 15.08 -4.25 12.96
N LEU A 148 15.17 -3.88 11.69
CA LEU A 148 15.18 -2.49 11.24
C LEU A 148 13.78 -1.86 11.11
N MET A 149 12.72 -2.67 11.26
CA MET A 149 11.34 -2.22 11.24
C MET A 149 10.92 -1.71 12.62
N GLU A 150 11.42 -0.55 12.98
CA GLU A 150 11.09 0.09 14.26
C GLU A 150 9.81 0.93 14.14
N SER A 151 8.97 0.89 15.17
CA SER A 151 7.76 1.70 15.27
C SER A 151 7.53 2.15 16.71
N ALA A 152 7.14 3.41 16.89
CA ALA A 152 6.79 3.96 18.21
C ALA A 152 5.47 3.37 18.75
N LEU A 153 4.58 2.91 17.87
CA LEU A 153 3.30 2.31 18.21
C LEU A 153 2.92 1.24 17.20
N ALA A 154 2.50 0.09 17.66
CA ALA A 154 1.88 -0.95 16.83
C ALA A 154 0.45 -1.21 17.31
N LEU A 155 -0.52 -1.14 16.39
CA LEU A 155 -1.90 -1.51 16.62
C LEU A 155 -2.21 -2.76 15.80
N THR A 156 -2.64 -3.83 16.46
CA THR A 156 -3.01 -5.08 15.81
C THR A 156 -4.50 -5.33 15.94
N HIS A 157 -5.12 -5.84 14.87
CA HIS A 157 -6.52 -6.18 14.83
C HIS A 157 -6.74 -7.45 14.01
N SER A 158 -7.38 -8.46 14.59
CA SER A 158 -7.59 -9.77 13.95
C SER A 158 -8.79 -9.83 13.01
N ARG A 159 -9.61 -8.77 12.92
CA ARG A 159 -10.88 -8.79 12.18
C ARG A 159 -11.31 -7.39 11.74
N PHE A 160 -11.51 -7.21 10.43
CA PHE A 160 -11.96 -5.92 9.88
C PHE A 160 -13.47 -5.73 9.90
N SER A 161 -14.24 -6.79 9.78
CA SER A 161 -15.70 -6.73 9.72
C SER A 161 -16.34 -7.91 10.43
N THR A 162 -17.52 -7.66 11.02
CA THR A 162 -18.30 -8.71 11.70
C THR A 162 -19.31 -9.42 10.79
N ASN A 163 -19.72 -8.79 9.68
CA ASN A 163 -20.87 -9.20 8.87
C ASN A 163 -20.56 -9.43 7.39
N THR A 164 -19.27 -9.48 7.00
CA THR A 164 -18.85 -9.73 5.61
C THR A 164 -17.93 -10.94 5.53
N PHE A 165 -17.98 -11.65 4.41
CA PHE A 165 -16.97 -12.67 4.12
C PHE A 165 -15.59 -12.00 4.04
N PRO A 166 -14.54 -12.65 4.58
CA PRO A 166 -13.19 -12.12 4.48
C PRO A 166 -12.74 -12.06 3.03
N SER A 167 -12.05 -10.97 2.70
CA SER A 167 -11.36 -10.79 1.41
C SER A 167 -10.14 -9.91 1.61
N TRP A 168 -9.22 -9.89 0.65
CA TRP A 168 -8.01 -9.07 0.74
C TRP A 168 -8.31 -7.57 0.82
N HIS A 169 -9.41 -7.09 0.21
CA HIS A 169 -9.76 -5.68 0.18
C HIS A 169 -10.59 -5.21 1.37
N ARG A 170 -11.17 -6.15 2.14
CA ARG A 170 -12.09 -5.87 3.25
C ARG A 170 -11.55 -6.34 4.57
#